data_1224cbc6f6449277f11f2af604bef92d
#
_entry.id   1224cbc6f6449277f11f2af604bef92d
#
_cell.length_a   1.000
_cell.length_b   1.000
_cell.length_c   1.000
_cell.angle_alpha   90.00
_cell.angle_beta   90.00
_cell.angle_gamma   90.00
#
_symmetry.space_group_name_H-M   'P 1'
#
loop_
_entity.id
_entity.type
_entity.pdbx_description
1 polymer ?
#
loop_
_entity_poly.entity_id
_entity_poly.type
_entity_poly.pdbx_seq_one_letter_code
_entity_poly.pdbx_strand_id
1 'polypeptide(L)'
;MDYYLFVWLKYGKDYKSIRLGYSVDGRKILRFGIEGNEVVIEPAAKWVNDGNAEEKVAQLTNFLFLMKEKILDYGVLHYDDCYYLAETNIREHSDIIDILRKRFAYVFVDEAQDMKKYQLNIIDKCFNCDSVVLQRIGDPNQAIFDGFSMENTWENRNPFFINNSLRLTHEVASVVNYLVLERGDNGQGSVRFVVNGLRAQEPVIPRYLLLYTQDSIGRLKEKFKEVIRLHHLESIAEAKKYGFHIVGWNSEAKNDVIHRRLEDIFPEYHRCVSNPNANPDTLSEHIQLERHIGNFKESRKTVLDVFVKVVRMSGQRPVDGRLFTANKLLAVVKGKVQTAQQQFKEELLDCTKKLSEGAWGDAYSLIKATTTKWLNDFFQQLPNEKVMAYYGDAFVPLIPVAEVQDADNIAISIGTVHSVKGMTHCATMYVETSYNNKYESEYMIEDKATGRGRNKVRTVTSPFLMQDLQPNSKNAAMAKRMLYVGFSRPTHLLCYASEKRLWKDDVLQMMENVGWKIEIV
;
A
#
# COMPACT_ATOMS: atom_id res chain seq x y z
N MET A 1 17.89 9.22 10.27
CA MET A 1 19.10 9.07 9.43
C MET A 1 19.03 7.69 8.83
N ASP A 2 19.13 7.59 7.51
CA ASP A 2 19.12 6.31 6.81
C ASP A 2 20.39 5.53 7.22
N TYR A 3 20.23 4.28 7.66
CA TYR A 3 21.33 3.39 8.00
C TYR A 3 22.35 3.26 6.88
N TYR A 4 21.85 3.19 5.64
CA TYR A 4 22.71 3.13 4.46
C TYR A 4 23.56 4.37 4.29
N LEU A 5 22.96 5.55 4.51
CA LEU A 5 23.70 6.83 4.44
C LEU A 5 24.77 6.89 5.52
N PHE A 6 24.48 6.44 6.74
CA PHE A 6 25.45 6.44 7.83
C PHE A 6 26.60 5.47 7.57
N VAL A 7 26.31 4.26 7.15
CA VAL A 7 27.33 3.27 6.77
C VAL A 7 28.17 3.79 5.62
N TRP A 8 27.55 4.40 4.61
CA TRP A 8 28.25 5.00 3.48
C TRP A 8 29.14 6.17 3.88
N LEU A 9 28.68 7.08 4.72
CA LEU A 9 29.46 8.22 5.20
C LEU A 9 30.67 7.79 6.02
N LYS A 10 30.54 6.74 6.83
CA LYS A 10 31.60 6.30 7.74
C LYS A 10 32.63 5.38 7.07
N TYR A 11 32.18 4.50 6.18
CA TYR A 11 33.02 3.44 5.61
C TYR A 11 33.26 3.56 4.10
N GLY A 12 32.61 4.54 3.47
CA GLY A 12 32.84 4.87 2.07
C GLY A 12 32.32 3.88 1.05
N LYS A 13 32.92 3.92 -0.16
CA LYS A 13 32.42 3.13 -1.31
C LYS A 13 32.45 1.62 -1.11
N ASP A 14 33.23 1.14 -0.17
CA ASP A 14 33.45 -0.28 0.08
C ASP A 14 32.20 -0.98 0.57
N TYR A 15 31.31 -0.24 1.22
CA TYR A 15 30.06 -0.75 1.80
C TYR A 15 28.83 -0.54 0.93
N LYS A 16 28.96 0.06 -0.26
CA LYS A 16 27.83 0.22 -1.19
C LYS A 16 27.18 -1.07 -1.63
N SER A 17 27.94 -2.15 -1.65
CA SER A 17 27.49 -3.49 -2.04
C SER A 17 27.08 -4.35 -0.84
N ILE A 18 27.28 -3.87 0.39
CA ILE A 18 26.80 -4.57 1.56
C ILE A 18 25.30 -4.35 1.66
N ARG A 19 24.59 -5.44 1.56
CA ARG A 19 23.17 -5.49 1.74
C ARG A 19 22.90 -6.00 3.14
N LEU A 20 22.30 -5.18 3.99
CA LEU A 20 21.80 -5.58 5.29
C LEU A 20 20.53 -6.41 5.10
N GLY A 21 20.52 -7.66 5.57
CA GLY A 21 19.45 -8.51 5.19
C GLY A 21 18.85 -9.38 6.25
N TYR A 22 17.56 -9.46 6.20
CA TYR A 22 16.78 -10.63 6.54
C TYR A 22 16.57 -11.48 5.30
N SER A 23 16.72 -12.78 5.46
CA SER A 23 16.67 -13.75 4.36
C SER A 23 15.27 -14.02 3.79
N VAL A 24 14.20 -13.41 4.31
CA VAL A 24 12.83 -13.84 4.00
C VAL A 24 12.26 -13.21 2.73
N ASP A 25 12.69 -12.02 2.31
CA ASP A 25 12.09 -11.31 1.17
C ASP A 25 13.06 -10.58 0.26
N GLY A 26 14.37 -10.84 0.38
CA GLY A 26 15.39 -10.19 -0.44
C GLY A 26 15.68 -8.72 -0.10
N ARG A 27 14.95 -8.14 0.83
CA ARG A 27 15.25 -6.84 1.43
C ARG A 27 16.03 -7.06 2.70
N LYS A 28 17.13 -6.36 2.81
CA LYS A 28 18.05 -6.55 3.91
C LYS A 28 17.86 -5.43 4.92
N ILE A 29 17.17 -5.73 6.02
CA ILE A 29 16.85 -4.82 7.13
C ILE A 29 17.53 -5.36 8.38
N LEU A 30 18.17 -4.50 9.15
CA LEU A 30 18.67 -4.88 10.46
C LEU A 30 17.49 -5.02 11.42
N ARG A 31 17.26 -6.24 11.92
CA ARG A 31 16.29 -6.54 12.97
C ARG A 31 17.00 -7.12 14.17
N PHE A 32 16.41 -7.01 15.34
CA PHE A 32 16.83 -7.77 16.49
C PHE A 32 15.95 -9.02 16.62
N GLY A 33 16.59 -10.16 16.54
CA GLY A 33 16.25 -11.40 17.21
C GLY A 33 14.92 -12.07 17.00
N ILE A 34 14.24 -11.90 15.92
CA ILE A 34 12.96 -12.57 15.75
C ILE A 34 13.27 -13.94 15.11
N GLU A 35 13.63 -14.60 14.62
CA GLU A 35 13.98 -15.90 14.02
C GLU A 35 15.49 -16.16 14.08
N GLY A 36 16.03 -16.26 15.29
CA GLY A 36 17.40 -16.71 15.50
C GLY A 36 18.48 -15.63 15.37
N ASN A 37 18.15 -14.36 15.39
CA ASN A 37 19.09 -13.22 15.40
C ASN A 37 20.05 -13.12 14.21
N GLU A 38 19.75 -13.75 13.11
CA GLU A 38 20.68 -13.74 11.98
C GLU A 38 20.52 -12.48 11.13
N VAL A 39 21.42 -11.54 11.37
CA VAL A 39 21.69 -10.47 10.41
C VAL A 39 22.66 -11.01 9.36
N VAL A 40 22.17 -11.22 8.17
CA VAL A 40 23.02 -11.64 7.06
C VAL A 40 23.61 -10.42 6.38
N ILE A 41 24.92 -10.27 6.43
CA ILE A 41 25.68 -9.26 5.69
C ILE A 41 26.43 -9.97 4.56
N GLU A 42 26.06 -9.64 3.32
CA GLU A 42 26.83 -10.12 2.16
C GLU A 42 28.05 -9.24 1.94
N PRO A 43 29.26 -9.81 1.99
CA PRO A 43 30.48 -9.04 1.77
C PRO A 43 30.55 -8.53 0.33
N ALA A 44 31.18 -7.37 0.15
CA ALA A 44 31.50 -6.87 -1.17
C ALA A 44 32.44 -7.85 -1.91
N ALA A 45 32.27 -7.98 -3.22
CA ALA A 45 33.06 -8.91 -4.03
C ALA A 45 34.58 -8.76 -3.81
N LYS A 46 35.08 -7.52 -3.62
CA LYS A 46 36.48 -7.25 -3.30
C LYS A 46 36.96 -7.82 -1.97
N TRP A 47 36.07 -7.93 -0.98
CA TRP A 47 36.42 -8.50 0.32
C TRP A 47 36.58 -10.02 0.25
N VAL A 48 35.75 -10.67 -0.57
CA VAL A 48 35.85 -12.11 -0.81
C VAL A 48 37.24 -12.45 -1.37
N ASN A 49 37.77 -11.59 -2.24
CA ASN A 49 39.09 -11.77 -2.85
C ASN A 49 40.25 -11.43 -1.89
N ASP A 50 40.03 -10.58 -0.88
CA ASP A 50 41.04 -10.14 0.09
C ASP A 50 41.30 -11.11 1.24
N GLY A 51 40.55 -12.19 1.39
CA GLY A 51 40.63 -13.12 2.51
C GLY A 51 40.17 -12.56 3.87
N ASN A 52 39.74 -11.29 3.94
CA ASN A 52 39.32 -10.60 5.19
C ASN A 52 37.83 -10.38 5.26
N ALA A 53 37.04 -11.09 4.46
CA ALA A 53 35.59 -10.87 4.35
C ALA A 53 34.86 -11.13 5.67
N GLU A 54 35.17 -12.24 6.34
CA GLU A 54 34.51 -12.65 7.59
C GLU A 54 34.75 -11.65 8.73
N GLU A 55 35.99 -11.20 8.89
CA GLU A 55 36.34 -10.23 9.93
C GLU A 55 35.64 -8.89 9.70
N LYS A 56 35.65 -8.39 8.46
CA LYS A 56 34.96 -7.14 8.10
C LYS A 56 33.44 -7.24 8.28
N VAL A 57 32.85 -8.37 7.93
CA VAL A 57 31.43 -8.64 8.17
C VAL A 57 31.11 -8.65 9.66
N ALA A 58 31.94 -9.31 10.48
CA ALA A 58 31.76 -9.35 11.93
C ALA A 58 31.86 -7.97 12.57
N GLN A 59 32.88 -7.16 12.19
CA GLN A 59 33.04 -5.78 12.67
C GLN A 59 31.84 -4.90 12.30
N LEU A 60 31.36 -5.02 11.07
CA LEU A 60 30.19 -4.26 10.61
C LEU A 60 28.91 -4.70 11.33
N THR A 61 28.74 -5.99 11.54
CA THR A 61 27.58 -6.54 12.27
C THR A 61 27.56 -5.98 13.70
N ASN A 62 28.63 -6.06 14.43
CA ASN A 62 28.74 -5.52 15.79
C ASN A 62 28.45 -4.02 15.83
N PHE A 63 29.00 -3.26 14.88
CA PHE A 63 28.76 -1.84 14.78
C PHE A 63 27.27 -1.52 14.56
N LEU A 64 26.60 -2.24 13.67
CA LEU A 64 25.18 -2.06 13.36
C LEU A 64 24.29 -2.42 14.55
N PHE A 65 24.62 -3.47 15.32
CA PHE A 65 23.91 -3.81 16.54
C PHE A 65 24.03 -2.68 17.58
N LEU A 66 25.23 -2.19 17.85
CA LEU A 66 25.45 -1.07 18.77
C LEU A 66 24.70 0.20 18.36
N MET A 67 24.65 0.47 17.05
CA MET A 67 23.86 1.59 16.52
C MET A 67 22.37 1.39 16.74
N LYS A 68 21.89 0.16 16.54
CA LYS A 68 20.48 -0.17 16.72
C LYS A 68 20.06 -0.06 18.19
N GLU A 69 20.86 -0.58 19.12
CA GLU A 69 20.62 -0.42 20.55
C GLU A 69 20.50 1.05 20.94
N LYS A 70 21.43 1.90 20.49
CA LYS A 70 21.33 3.34 20.75
C LYS A 70 20.06 3.97 20.19
N ILE A 71 19.60 3.54 19.02
CA ILE A 71 18.35 4.05 18.43
C ILE A 71 17.15 3.61 19.28
N LEU A 72 17.14 2.37 19.76
CA LEU A 72 16.11 1.86 20.68
C LEU A 72 16.11 2.61 22.01
N ASP A 73 17.28 2.91 22.58
CA ASP A 73 17.43 3.70 23.81
C ASP A 73 16.84 5.11 23.66
N TYR A 74 16.92 5.70 22.47
CA TYR A 74 16.24 6.96 22.15
C TYR A 74 14.72 6.82 21.95
N GLY A 75 14.17 5.60 22.04
CA GLY A 75 12.75 5.32 21.85
C GLY A 75 12.29 5.40 20.39
N VAL A 76 13.20 5.26 19.44
CA VAL A 76 12.90 5.23 18.01
C VAL A 76 12.83 3.77 17.56
N LEU A 77 11.64 3.33 17.15
CA LEU A 77 11.38 1.96 16.73
C LEU A 77 11.13 1.91 15.24
N HIS A 78 11.74 0.95 14.56
CA HIS A 78 11.28 0.46 13.28
C HIS A 78 10.09 -0.48 13.50
N TYR A 79 9.25 -0.65 12.49
CA TYR A 79 8.06 -1.51 12.59
C TYR A 79 8.37 -2.94 13.08
N ASP A 80 9.45 -3.53 12.58
CA ASP A 80 9.85 -4.88 12.99
C ASP A 80 10.40 -4.96 14.43
N ASP A 81 10.90 -3.85 14.99
CA ASP A 81 11.40 -3.82 16.36
C ASP A 81 10.29 -4.06 17.39
N CYS A 82 9.05 -3.67 17.06
CA CYS A 82 7.90 -3.90 17.92
C CYS A 82 7.66 -5.41 18.15
N TYR A 83 7.84 -6.22 17.12
CA TYR A 83 7.68 -7.67 17.23
C TYR A 83 8.83 -8.30 18.04
N TYR A 84 10.05 -7.83 17.82
CA TYR A 84 11.19 -8.26 18.63
C TYR A 84 10.96 -7.97 20.12
N LEU A 85 10.56 -6.74 20.45
CA LEU A 85 10.30 -6.34 21.83
C LEU A 85 9.12 -7.12 22.44
N ALA A 86 8.08 -7.38 21.65
CA ALA A 86 6.95 -8.19 22.09
C ALA A 86 7.40 -9.63 22.41
N GLU A 87 8.19 -10.25 21.54
CA GLU A 87 8.69 -11.62 21.77
C GLU A 87 9.65 -11.68 22.96
N THR A 88 10.54 -10.70 23.10
CA THR A 88 11.44 -10.59 24.25
C THR A 88 10.64 -10.45 25.55
N ASN A 89 9.63 -9.57 25.57
CA ASN A 89 8.78 -9.35 26.73
C ASN A 89 7.98 -10.61 27.13
N ILE A 90 7.42 -11.32 26.14
CA ILE A 90 6.73 -12.61 26.37
C ILE A 90 7.67 -13.66 26.95
N ARG A 91 8.93 -13.68 26.51
CA ARG A 91 9.93 -14.64 27.01
C ARG A 91 10.37 -14.33 28.45
N GLU A 92 10.53 -13.04 28.77
CA GLU A 92 10.99 -12.60 30.10
C GLU A 92 9.86 -12.56 31.14
N HIS A 93 8.63 -12.35 30.67
CA HIS A 93 7.42 -12.21 31.49
C HIS A 93 6.30 -13.13 30.98
N SER A 94 6.47 -14.45 31.20
CA SER A 94 5.53 -15.45 30.66
C SER A 94 4.11 -15.33 31.25
N ASP A 95 3.95 -14.74 32.42
CA ASP A 95 2.65 -14.42 33.05
C ASP A 95 1.77 -13.48 32.19
N ILE A 96 2.36 -12.70 31.30
CA ILE A 96 1.62 -11.86 30.33
C ILE A 96 0.70 -12.73 29.46
N ILE A 97 1.14 -13.93 29.07
CA ILE A 97 0.35 -14.85 28.27
C ILE A 97 -0.93 -15.26 29.02
N ASP A 98 -0.80 -15.57 30.31
CA ASP A 98 -1.94 -15.98 31.14
C ASP A 98 -2.92 -14.82 31.36
N ILE A 99 -2.42 -13.61 31.52
CA ILE A 99 -3.24 -12.40 31.61
C ILE A 99 -4.01 -12.16 30.30
N LEU A 100 -3.34 -12.29 29.15
CA LEU A 100 -3.96 -12.12 27.84
C LEU A 100 -5.05 -13.18 27.60
N ARG A 101 -4.79 -14.45 27.92
CA ARG A 101 -5.75 -15.54 27.76
C ARG A 101 -6.98 -15.40 28.67
N LYS A 102 -6.80 -14.91 29.89
CA LYS A 102 -7.93 -14.59 30.80
C LYS A 102 -8.75 -13.41 30.30
N ARG A 103 -8.13 -12.47 29.61
CA ARG A 103 -8.80 -11.26 29.10
C ARG A 103 -9.54 -11.50 27.80
N PHE A 104 -9.01 -12.32 26.89
CA PHE A 104 -9.52 -12.52 25.55
C PHE A 104 -9.93 -13.97 25.32
N ALA A 105 -11.23 -14.24 25.42
CA ALA A 105 -11.81 -15.56 25.10
C ALA A 105 -11.90 -15.80 23.59
N TYR A 106 -11.96 -14.72 22.80
CA TYR A 106 -12.04 -14.74 21.35
C TYR A 106 -11.00 -13.79 20.76
N VAL A 107 -10.23 -14.25 19.79
CA VAL A 107 -9.23 -13.48 19.04
C VAL A 107 -9.46 -13.69 17.57
N PHE A 108 -9.74 -12.61 16.85
CA PHE A 108 -9.92 -12.59 15.40
C PHE A 108 -8.77 -11.85 14.75
N VAL A 109 -8.09 -12.51 13.81
CA VAL A 109 -6.98 -11.94 13.03
C VAL A 109 -7.48 -11.72 11.62
N ASP A 110 -7.77 -10.47 11.28
CA ASP A 110 -8.20 -10.09 9.94
C ASP A 110 -7.00 -9.88 9.01
N GLU A 111 -7.20 -10.04 7.70
CA GLU A 111 -6.16 -9.94 6.67
C GLU A 111 -4.92 -10.82 6.97
N ALA A 112 -5.15 -12.01 7.53
CA ALA A 112 -4.08 -12.89 8.00
C ALA A 112 -3.07 -13.28 6.91
N GLN A 113 -3.46 -13.22 5.61
CA GLN A 113 -2.58 -13.47 4.47
C GLN A 113 -1.47 -12.43 4.29
N ASP A 114 -1.60 -11.24 4.89
CA ASP A 114 -0.58 -10.19 4.82
C ASP A 114 0.42 -10.26 5.98
N MET A 115 0.21 -11.18 6.91
CA MET A 115 1.10 -11.36 8.06
C MET A 115 2.28 -12.25 7.71
N LYS A 116 3.45 -11.89 8.22
CA LYS A 116 4.66 -12.73 8.12
C LYS A 116 4.61 -13.84 9.16
N LYS A 117 5.35 -14.92 8.90
CA LYS A 117 5.39 -16.11 9.77
C LYS A 117 5.73 -15.77 11.23
N TYR A 118 6.70 -14.89 11.47
CA TYR A 118 7.07 -14.49 12.84
C TYR A 118 5.96 -13.71 13.56
N GLN A 119 5.14 -12.95 12.83
CA GLN A 119 3.99 -12.24 13.39
C GLN A 119 2.91 -13.24 13.83
N LEU A 120 2.61 -14.22 12.97
CA LEU A 120 1.69 -15.29 13.30
C LEU A 120 2.18 -16.14 14.47
N ASN A 121 3.50 -16.42 14.55
CA ASN A 121 4.10 -17.17 15.65
C ASN A 121 3.91 -16.49 17.02
N ILE A 122 4.01 -15.16 17.08
CA ILE A 122 3.75 -14.40 18.31
C ILE A 122 2.29 -14.55 18.74
N ILE A 123 1.35 -14.43 17.78
CA ILE A 123 -0.08 -14.62 18.04
C ILE A 123 -0.36 -16.05 18.53
N ASP A 124 0.25 -17.05 17.90
CA ASP A 124 0.09 -18.44 18.28
C ASP A 124 0.63 -18.72 19.70
N LYS A 125 1.80 -18.19 20.05
CA LYS A 125 2.34 -18.29 21.41
C LYS A 125 1.36 -17.73 22.46
N CYS A 126 0.71 -16.62 22.14
CA CYS A 126 -0.20 -15.97 23.07
C CYS A 126 -1.57 -16.69 23.16
N PHE A 127 -2.15 -17.10 22.02
CA PHE A 127 -3.57 -17.41 21.94
C PHE A 127 -3.92 -18.78 21.37
N ASN A 128 -2.96 -19.57 20.85
CA ASN A 128 -3.25 -20.92 20.36
C ASN A 128 -3.28 -21.92 21.53
N CYS A 129 -4.41 -21.99 22.22
CA CYS A 129 -4.67 -22.87 23.37
C CYS A 129 -6.16 -23.17 23.47
N ASP A 130 -6.55 -24.18 24.25
CA ASP A 130 -7.95 -24.63 24.39
C ASP A 130 -8.89 -23.60 25.04
N SER A 131 -8.34 -22.66 25.80
CA SER A 131 -9.12 -21.64 26.50
C SER A 131 -9.46 -20.40 25.65
N VAL A 132 -8.90 -20.28 24.44
CA VAL A 132 -9.10 -19.14 23.54
C VAL A 132 -9.52 -19.62 22.15
N VAL A 133 -10.59 -19.04 21.63
CA VAL A 133 -10.99 -19.25 20.24
C VAL A 133 -10.17 -18.31 19.35
N LEU A 134 -9.13 -18.83 18.70
CA LEU A 134 -8.31 -18.09 17.74
C LEU A 134 -8.81 -18.38 16.33
N GLN A 135 -9.28 -17.34 15.64
CA GLN A 135 -9.73 -17.41 14.26
C GLN A 135 -8.92 -16.47 13.37
N ARG A 136 -8.42 -17.00 12.25
CA ARG A 136 -7.75 -16.24 11.20
C ARG A 136 -8.69 -16.07 10.03
N ILE A 137 -8.83 -14.84 9.58
CA ILE A 137 -9.71 -14.45 8.48
C ILE A 137 -8.84 -13.83 7.39
N GLY A 138 -9.08 -14.18 6.13
CA GLY A 138 -8.35 -13.60 5.01
C GLY A 138 -8.52 -14.37 3.72
N ASP A 139 -7.95 -13.83 2.64
CA ASP A 139 -7.93 -14.41 1.31
C ASP A 139 -6.49 -14.51 0.79
N PRO A 140 -5.90 -15.72 0.70
CA PRO A 140 -4.53 -15.91 0.23
C PRO A 140 -4.27 -15.38 -1.19
N ASN A 141 -5.32 -15.25 -2.03
CA ASN A 141 -5.20 -14.67 -3.36
C ASN A 141 -4.99 -13.14 -3.31
N GLN A 142 -5.27 -12.51 -2.16
CA GLN A 142 -5.03 -11.09 -1.91
C GLN A 142 -3.71 -10.81 -1.18
N ALA A 143 -2.82 -11.78 -1.04
CA ALA A 143 -1.49 -11.60 -0.44
C ALA A 143 -0.55 -10.86 -1.39
N ILE A 144 -0.64 -9.53 -1.43
CA ILE A 144 0.15 -8.67 -2.34
C ILE A 144 1.26 -7.90 -1.64
N PHE A 145 1.35 -7.95 -0.30
CA PHE A 145 2.35 -7.23 0.50
C PHE A 145 3.57 -8.09 0.86
N ASP A 146 3.50 -9.41 0.75
CA ASP A 146 4.57 -10.35 1.14
C ASP A 146 5.73 -10.45 0.14
N GLY A 147 5.84 -9.52 -0.80
CA GLY A 147 6.84 -9.62 -1.84
C GLY A 147 6.57 -10.84 -2.75
N PHE A 148 7.62 -11.41 -3.32
CA PHE A 148 7.52 -12.52 -4.28
C PHE A 148 7.55 -13.91 -3.61
N SER A 149 7.17 -14.06 -2.33
CA SER A 149 7.10 -15.35 -1.69
C SER A 149 5.95 -16.17 -2.28
N MET A 150 6.26 -17.38 -2.74
CA MET A 150 5.25 -18.36 -3.11
C MET A 150 4.80 -19.19 -1.90
N GLU A 151 5.52 -19.07 -0.78
CA GLU A 151 5.19 -19.79 0.44
C GLU A 151 3.97 -19.18 1.10
N ASN A 152 2.99 -20.00 1.33
CA ASN A 152 1.84 -19.64 2.15
C ASN A 152 2.33 -19.58 3.61
N THR A 153 2.55 -18.39 4.15
CA THR A 153 2.91 -18.21 5.56
C THR A 153 1.79 -18.62 6.50
N TRP A 154 0.59 -18.78 5.94
CA TRP A 154 -0.60 -19.15 6.67
C TRP A 154 -0.93 -20.63 6.47
N GLU A 155 -0.72 -21.44 7.49
CA GLU A 155 -1.18 -22.83 7.52
C GLU A 155 -2.70 -22.91 7.70
N ASN A 156 -3.37 -23.58 6.77
CA ASN A 156 -4.80 -23.84 6.89
C ASN A 156 -5.05 -24.98 7.86
N ARG A 157 -5.61 -24.64 9.01
CA ARG A 157 -6.11 -25.62 9.99
C ARG A 157 -7.64 -25.59 9.94
N ASN A 158 -8.27 -26.64 9.42
CA ASN A 158 -9.72 -26.76 9.31
C ASN A 158 -10.39 -25.50 8.69
N PRO A 159 -10.09 -25.15 7.43
CA PRO A 159 -10.57 -23.92 6.84
C PRO A 159 -12.10 -23.98 6.61
N PHE A 160 -12.79 -22.91 6.97
CA PHE A 160 -14.14 -22.65 6.55
C PHE A 160 -14.12 -21.69 5.36
N PHE A 161 -14.65 -22.11 4.21
CA PHE A 161 -14.62 -21.32 2.98
C PHE A 161 -15.86 -20.45 2.86
N ILE A 162 -15.67 -19.12 2.73
CA ILE A 162 -16.72 -18.16 2.37
C ILE A 162 -16.57 -17.88 0.87
N ASN A 163 -17.29 -18.67 0.06
CA ASN A 163 -17.17 -18.61 -1.39
C ASN A 163 -18.09 -17.56 -2.03
N ASN A 164 -19.10 -17.09 -1.32
CA ASN A 164 -20.13 -16.21 -1.84
C ASN A 164 -19.73 -14.74 -1.71
N SER A 165 -19.74 -14.03 -2.83
CA SER A 165 -19.46 -12.60 -2.89
C SER A 165 -20.72 -11.80 -3.18
N LEU A 166 -21.13 -10.97 -2.22
CA LEU A 166 -22.23 -10.00 -2.41
C LEU A 166 -21.82 -8.79 -3.25
N ARG A 167 -20.52 -8.63 -3.50
CA ARG A 167 -19.96 -7.55 -4.32
C ARG A 167 -20.01 -7.89 -5.80
N LEU A 168 -19.60 -9.08 -6.17
CA LEU A 168 -19.36 -9.46 -7.56
C LEU A 168 -20.64 -9.98 -8.24
N THR A 169 -20.81 -9.60 -9.51
CA THR A 169 -21.75 -10.25 -10.40
C THR A 169 -21.20 -11.63 -10.82
N HIS A 170 -22.04 -12.48 -11.39
CA HIS A 170 -21.61 -13.78 -11.91
C HIS A 170 -20.53 -13.64 -12.99
N GLU A 171 -20.68 -12.65 -13.88
CA GLU A 171 -19.77 -12.38 -14.99
C GLU A 171 -18.37 -12.02 -14.49
N VAL A 172 -18.28 -11.13 -13.49
CA VAL A 172 -16.99 -10.74 -12.91
C VAL A 172 -16.38 -11.89 -12.11
N ALA A 173 -17.18 -12.61 -11.32
CA ALA A 173 -16.70 -13.74 -10.52
C ALA A 173 -16.14 -14.86 -11.40
N SER A 174 -16.73 -15.12 -12.58
CA SER A 174 -16.24 -16.15 -13.51
C SER A 174 -14.80 -15.89 -13.96
N VAL A 175 -14.42 -14.63 -14.20
CA VAL A 175 -13.04 -14.26 -14.57
C VAL A 175 -12.12 -14.29 -13.36
N VAL A 176 -12.57 -13.80 -12.22
CA VAL A 176 -11.80 -13.83 -10.97
C VAL A 176 -11.39 -15.25 -10.62
N ASN A 177 -12.24 -16.24 -10.91
CA ASN A 177 -11.93 -17.67 -10.68
C ASN A 177 -10.73 -18.19 -11.49
N TYR A 178 -10.45 -17.65 -12.68
CA TYR A 178 -9.24 -18.00 -13.43
C TYR A 178 -7.96 -17.42 -12.82
N LEU A 179 -8.10 -16.43 -11.94
CA LEU A 179 -7.00 -15.77 -11.26
C LEU A 179 -6.71 -16.35 -9.86
N VAL A 180 -7.54 -17.27 -9.36
CA VAL A 180 -7.29 -18.00 -8.11
C VAL A 180 -6.03 -18.82 -8.23
N LEU A 181 -5.13 -18.71 -7.25
CA LEU A 181 -3.96 -19.57 -7.16
C LEU A 181 -4.37 -20.92 -6.56
N GLU A 182 -3.91 -22.01 -7.15
CA GLU A 182 -4.05 -23.33 -6.54
C GLU A 182 -3.23 -23.38 -5.25
N ARG A 183 -3.80 -23.98 -4.23
CA ARG A 183 -3.08 -24.28 -3.00
C ARG A 183 -2.37 -25.61 -3.16
N GLY A 184 -1.13 -25.64 -2.69
CA GLY A 184 -0.38 -26.89 -2.63
C GLY A 184 -1.15 -27.99 -1.88
N ASP A 185 -0.94 -29.21 -2.29
CA ASP A 185 -1.54 -30.41 -1.72
C ASP A 185 -1.15 -30.56 -0.23
N ASN A 186 -2.12 -30.47 0.64
CA ASN A 186 -1.94 -30.78 2.09
C ASN A 186 -2.17 -32.28 2.38
N GLY A 187 -2.06 -33.16 1.37
CA GLY A 187 -2.30 -34.59 1.50
C GLY A 187 -3.78 -35.00 1.51
N GLN A 188 -4.70 -34.05 1.32
CA GLN A 188 -6.15 -34.30 1.27
C GLN A 188 -6.79 -33.89 -0.09
N GLY A 189 -5.99 -33.68 -1.13
CA GLY A 189 -6.42 -33.16 -2.41
C GLY A 189 -6.50 -31.62 -2.43
N SER A 190 -6.16 -31.00 -3.56
CA SER A 190 -6.22 -29.55 -3.72
C SER A 190 -7.68 -29.06 -3.71
N VAL A 191 -8.11 -28.45 -2.62
CA VAL A 191 -9.41 -27.76 -2.60
C VAL A 191 -9.20 -26.39 -3.26
N ARG A 192 -9.66 -26.27 -4.49
CA ARG A 192 -9.69 -25.00 -5.20
C ARG A 192 -10.73 -24.08 -4.57
N PHE A 193 -10.31 -22.90 -4.17
CA PHE A 193 -11.23 -21.85 -3.75
C PHE A 193 -12.01 -21.33 -4.97
N VAL A 194 -13.33 -21.27 -4.88
CA VAL A 194 -14.21 -20.78 -5.95
C VAL A 194 -14.99 -19.56 -5.45
N VAL A 195 -14.98 -18.49 -6.21
CA VAL A 195 -15.75 -17.28 -5.93
C VAL A 195 -17.08 -17.34 -6.66
N ASN A 196 -18.20 -17.30 -5.90
CA ASN A 196 -19.54 -17.23 -6.45
C ASN A 196 -20.02 -15.77 -6.39
N GLY A 197 -20.26 -15.14 -7.53
CA GLY A 197 -20.88 -13.84 -7.61
C GLY A 197 -22.39 -13.94 -7.36
N LEU A 198 -22.86 -13.33 -6.28
CA LEU A 198 -24.28 -13.32 -5.91
C LEU A 198 -24.99 -12.01 -6.24
N ARG A 199 -24.26 -11.00 -6.71
CA ARG A 199 -24.87 -9.72 -7.05
C ARG A 199 -25.70 -9.86 -8.32
N ALA A 200 -27.01 -9.65 -8.20
CA ALA A 200 -27.89 -9.56 -9.35
C ALA A 200 -27.66 -8.22 -10.06
N GLN A 201 -27.63 -8.25 -11.38
CA GLN A 201 -27.51 -7.07 -12.24
C GLN A 201 -28.35 -7.25 -13.50
N GLU A 202 -29.29 -6.36 -13.72
CA GLU A 202 -30.10 -6.32 -14.93
C GLU A 202 -30.15 -4.89 -15.47
N PRO A 203 -29.82 -4.68 -16.76
CA PRO A 203 -29.28 -5.68 -17.68
C PRO A 203 -27.87 -6.16 -17.30
N VAL A 204 -27.52 -7.37 -17.71
CA VAL A 204 -26.16 -7.91 -17.54
C VAL A 204 -25.16 -7.05 -18.30
N ILE A 205 -24.15 -6.56 -17.60
CA ILE A 205 -23.06 -5.77 -18.20
C ILE A 205 -21.92 -6.73 -18.57
N PRO A 206 -21.48 -6.78 -19.84
CA PRO A 206 -20.34 -7.59 -20.24
C PRO A 206 -19.04 -7.03 -19.66
N ARG A 207 -18.02 -7.89 -19.60
CA ARG A 207 -16.64 -7.46 -19.30
C ARG A 207 -16.03 -6.88 -20.55
N TYR A 208 -15.26 -5.79 -20.41
CA TYR A 208 -14.65 -5.11 -21.54
C TYR A 208 -13.14 -5.35 -21.59
N LEU A 209 -12.64 -5.76 -22.75
CA LEU A 209 -11.22 -5.71 -23.08
C LEU A 209 -10.98 -4.48 -23.97
N LEU A 210 -10.31 -3.49 -23.41
CA LEU A 210 -9.97 -2.24 -24.10
C LEU A 210 -8.57 -2.34 -24.66
N LEU A 211 -8.48 -2.43 -25.99
CA LEU A 211 -7.20 -2.58 -26.70
C LEU A 211 -6.71 -1.23 -27.21
N TYR A 212 -5.57 -0.81 -26.73
CA TYR A 212 -4.95 0.45 -27.10
C TYR A 212 -3.65 0.23 -27.91
N THR A 213 -3.28 1.27 -28.68
CA THR A 213 -1.98 1.41 -29.33
C THR A 213 -1.19 2.53 -28.66
N GLN A 214 0.06 2.72 -29.07
CA GLN A 214 0.86 3.86 -28.56
C GLN A 214 0.22 5.22 -28.86
N ASP A 215 -0.49 5.35 -29.99
CA ASP A 215 -1.13 6.59 -30.41
C ASP A 215 -2.47 6.82 -29.71
N SER A 216 -3.15 5.77 -29.28
CA SER A 216 -4.48 5.86 -28.69
C SER A 216 -4.51 5.74 -27.16
N ILE A 217 -3.40 5.42 -26.51
CA ILE A 217 -3.32 5.20 -25.06
C ILE A 217 -3.83 6.42 -24.25
N GLY A 218 -3.60 7.64 -24.71
CA GLY A 218 -4.08 8.85 -24.06
C GLY A 218 -5.61 8.98 -24.03
N ARG A 219 -6.34 8.19 -24.83
CA ARG A 219 -7.82 8.17 -24.88
C ARG A 219 -8.45 7.12 -23.95
N LEU A 220 -7.64 6.31 -23.26
CA LEU A 220 -8.14 5.22 -22.39
C LEU A 220 -9.15 5.72 -21.34
N LYS A 221 -8.86 6.83 -20.68
CA LYS A 221 -9.75 7.40 -19.66
C LYS A 221 -11.09 7.82 -20.24
N GLU A 222 -11.09 8.48 -21.41
CA GLU A 222 -12.33 8.87 -22.07
C GLU A 222 -13.10 7.64 -22.59
N LYS A 223 -12.41 6.64 -23.12
CA LYS A 223 -13.05 5.37 -23.50
C LYS A 223 -13.72 4.67 -22.32
N PHE A 224 -13.11 4.69 -21.15
CA PHE A 224 -13.72 4.16 -19.94
C PHE A 224 -14.98 4.94 -19.53
N LYS A 225 -14.96 6.29 -19.64
CA LYS A 225 -16.16 7.11 -19.43
C LYS A 225 -17.28 6.80 -20.42
N GLU A 226 -16.93 6.59 -21.70
CA GLU A 226 -17.91 6.17 -22.72
C GLU A 226 -18.61 4.87 -22.33
N VAL A 227 -17.85 3.86 -21.84
CA VAL A 227 -18.41 2.58 -21.40
C VAL A 227 -19.28 2.77 -20.15
N ILE A 228 -18.90 3.61 -19.21
CA ILE A 228 -19.70 3.96 -18.03
C ILE A 228 -21.04 4.56 -18.45
N ARG A 229 -21.03 5.54 -19.39
CA ARG A 229 -22.26 6.18 -19.92
C ARG A 229 -23.13 5.20 -20.69
N LEU A 230 -22.51 4.32 -21.50
CA LEU A 230 -23.24 3.31 -22.28
C LEU A 230 -24.13 2.42 -21.39
N HIS A 231 -23.70 2.19 -20.15
CA HIS A 231 -24.43 1.39 -19.16
C HIS A 231 -25.13 2.24 -18.10
N HIS A 232 -25.20 3.55 -18.27
CA HIS A 232 -25.88 4.51 -17.36
C HIS A 232 -25.42 4.40 -15.89
N LEU A 233 -24.16 4.01 -15.66
CA LEU A 233 -23.65 3.77 -14.31
C LEU A 233 -23.46 5.06 -13.52
N GLU A 234 -23.27 6.21 -14.17
CA GLU A 234 -23.13 7.52 -13.53
C GLU A 234 -24.36 7.92 -12.70
N SER A 235 -25.53 7.36 -13.02
CA SER A 235 -26.82 7.71 -12.39
C SER A 235 -27.17 6.84 -11.20
N ILE A 236 -26.50 5.70 -10.99
CA ILE A 236 -26.85 4.74 -9.92
C ILE A 236 -26.30 5.13 -8.56
N ALA A 237 -26.92 4.64 -7.50
CA ALA A 237 -26.53 4.95 -6.12
C ALA A 237 -25.12 4.46 -5.77
N GLU A 238 -24.71 3.33 -6.33
CA GLU A 238 -23.39 2.75 -6.14
C GLU A 238 -22.27 3.60 -6.73
N ALA A 239 -22.54 4.35 -7.81
CA ALA A 239 -21.57 5.30 -8.36
C ALA A 239 -21.23 6.39 -7.36
N LYS A 240 -22.24 6.93 -6.66
CA LYS A 240 -22.05 7.94 -5.61
C LYS A 240 -21.32 7.38 -4.39
N LYS A 241 -21.55 6.10 -4.08
CA LYS A 241 -21.00 5.45 -2.90
C LYS A 241 -19.59 4.94 -3.10
N TYR A 242 -19.29 4.37 -4.26
CA TYR A 242 -18.07 3.61 -4.51
C TYR A 242 -17.18 4.20 -5.61
N GLY A 243 -17.72 5.10 -6.44
CA GLY A 243 -16.97 5.77 -7.50
C GLY A 243 -16.51 4.85 -8.64
N PHE A 244 -15.75 5.46 -9.55
CA PHE A 244 -15.14 4.82 -10.72
C PHE A 244 -13.63 4.89 -10.60
N HIS A 245 -12.95 3.77 -10.86
CA HIS A 245 -11.52 3.67 -10.59
C HIS A 245 -10.76 3.08 -11.77
N ILE A 246 -9.59 3.67 -12.04
CA ILE A 246 -8.55 3.10 -12.89
C ILE A 246 -7.46 2.58 -11.97
N VAL A 247 -7.08 1.33 -12.13
CA VAL A 247 -6.08 0.70 -11.27
C VAL A 247 -5.00 0.00 -12.10
N GLY A 248 -3.75 0.06 -11.62
CA GLY A 248 -2.63 -0.67 -12.21
C GLY A 248 -1.66 -1.14 -11.13
N TRP A 249 -0.76 -2.06 -11.48
CA TRP A 249 0.19 -2.58 -10.51
C TRP A 249 1.24 -1.53 -10.10
N ASN A 250 1.89 -0.89 -11.09
CA ASN A 250 3.00 0.03 -10.85
C ASN A 250 2.64 1.47 -11.25
N SER A 251 3.06 2.42 -10.40
CA SER A 251 2.75 3.85 -10.60
C SER A 251 3.88 4.65 -11.18
N GLU A 252 5.09 4.51 -10.66
CA GLU A 252 6.24 5.38 -10.92
C GLU A 252 6.65 5.36 -12.39
N ALA A 253 6.69 6.52 -13.03
CA ALA A 253 7.04 6.67 -14.44
C ALA A 253 8.40 6.03 -14.76
N LYS A 254 8.45 5.34 -15.89
CA LYS A 254 9.67 4.70 -16.38
C LYS A 254 10.33 5.48 -17.52
N ASN A 255 9.59 6.44 -18.10
CA ASN A 255 9.97 7.19 -19.29
C ASN A 255 10.36 6.26 -20.47
N ASP A 256 9.69 5.10 -20.53
CA ASP A 256 9.88 4.09 -21.56
C ASP A 256 8.61 4.02 -22.42
N VAL A 257 8.76 4.10 -23.74
CA VAL A 257 7.63 4.08 -24.68
C VAL A 257 6.97 2.69 -24.73
N ILE A 258 7.73 1.63 -24.43
CA ILE A 258 7.28 0.24 -24.59
C ILE A 258 6.74 -0.33 -23.26
N HIS A 259 7.34 0.05 -22.12
CA HIS A 259 7.05 -0.54 -20.82
C HIS A 259 6.48 0.50 -19.87
N ARG A 260 5.24 0.88 -20.09
CA ARG A 260 4.58 1.98 -19.40
C ARG A 260 4.05 1.59 -18.02
N ARG A 261 3.90 2.58 -17.15
CA ARG A 261 3.28 2.52 -15.83
C ARG A 261 2.22 3.60 -15.70
N LEU A 262 1.50 3.67 -14.58
CA LEU A 262 0.37 4.60 -14.46
C LEU A 262 0.73 6.05 -14.76
N GLU A 263 1.85 6.56 -14.27
CA GLU A 263 2.30 7.94 -14.55
C GLU A 263 2.72 8.17 -16.02
N ASP A 264 3.17 7.12 -16.71
CA ASP A 264 3.47 7.19 -18.14
C ASP A 264 2.17 7.20 -19.00
N ILE A 265 1.09 6.58 -18.50
CA ILE A 265 -0.19 6.44 -19.19
C ILE A 265 -1.12 7.61 -18.89
N PHE A 266 -1.13 8.07 -17.65
CA PHE A 266 -1.97 9.14 -17.14
C PHE A 266 -1.10 10.23 -16.52
N PRO A 267 -0.66 11.21 -17.31
CA PRO A 267 0.23 12.29 -16.85
C PRO A 267 -0.35 13.12 -15.70
N GLU A 268 -1.67 13.15 -15.56
CA GLU A 268 -2.35 13.78 -14.43
C GLU A 268 -2.29 12.97 -13.14
N TYR A 269 -1.91 11.70 -13.21
CA TYR A 269 -1.71 10.86 -12.05
C TYR A 269 -0.31 11.09 -11.48
N HIS A 270 -0.26 11.76 -10.37
CA HIS A 270 0.96 11.82 -9.56
C HIS A 270 0.76 10.87 -8.38
N ARG A 271 1.69 9.95 -8.23
CA ARG A 271 1.73 9.12 -7.03
C ARG A 271 1.73 10.05 -5.83
N CYS A 272 0.58 10.20 -5.18
CA CYS A 272 0.57 10.72 -3.83
C CYS A 272 1.50 9.79 -3.05
N VAL A 273 2.67 10.28 -2.66
CA VAL A 273 3.54 9.62 -1.69
C VAL A 273 2.85 9.76 -0.34
N SER A 274 1.61 9.29 -0.28
CA SER A 274 0.89 9.04 0.95
C SER A 274 1.39 7.69 1.48
N ASN A 275 2.67 7.65 1.84
CA ASN A 275 3.06 6.76 2.89
C ASN A 275 2.35 7.32 4.12
N PRO A 276 1.31 6.69 4.68
CA PRO A 276 0.66 7.17 5.90
C PRO A 276 1.65 7.23 7.08
N ASN A 277 2.84 6.66 6.91
CA ASN A 277 3.99 6.74 7.80
C ASN A 277 5.09 7.71 7.29
N ALA A 278 4.99 8.27 6.10
CA ALA A 278 5.89 9.32 5.67
C ALA A 278 5.57 10.58 6.49
N ASN A 279 6.56 11.06 7.17
CA ASN A 279 6.50 12.35 7.85
C ASN A 279 6.46 13.43 6.76
N PRO A 280 5.31 14.08 6.48
CA PRO A 280 5.17 14.96 5.32
C PRO A 280 6.23 16.07 5.38
N ASP A 281 6.90 16.36 4.28
CA ASP A 281 7.99 17.33 4.25
C ASP A 281 7.48 18.78 4.32
N THR A 282 6.24 19.01 3.86
CA THR A 282 5.59 20.33 3.88
C THR A 282 4.23 20.31 4.58
N LEU A 283 3.77 21.49 5.03
CA LEU A 283 2.42 21.64 5.58
C LEU A 283 1.35 21.32 4.54
N SER A 284 1.56 21.72 3.28
CA SER A 284 0.63 21.40 2.19
C SER A 284 0.41 19.90 2.03
N GLU A 285 1.49 19.10 2.06
CA GLU A 285 1.40 17.63 2.03
C GLU A 285 0.69 17.06 3.27
N HIS A 286 0.92 17.67 4.44
CA HIS A 286 0.38 17.15 5.71
C HIS A 286 -1.14 17.26 5.79
N ILE A 287 -1.73 18.28 5.19
CA ILE A 287 -3.16 18.58 5.31
C ILE A 287 -4.02 18.07 4.15
N GLN A 288 -3.42 17.83 2.98
CA GLN A 288 -4.15 17.40 1.77
C GLN A 288 -4.36 15.89 1.72
N LEU A 289 -5.15 15.36 2.65
CA LEU A 289 -5.50 13.94 2.70
C LEU A 289 -7.02 13.79 2.60
N GLU A 290 -7.50 13.05 1.62
CA GLU A 290 -8.94 12.82 1.39
C GLU A 290 -9.68 12.28 2.62
N ARG A 291 -8.97 11.55 3.51
CA ARG A 291 -9.52 11.05 4.77
C ARG A 291 -10.02 12.12 5.73
N HIS A 292 -9.69 13.39 5.49
CA HIS A 292 -10.14 14.51 6.33
C HIS A 292 -11.56 14.97 5.99
N ILE A 293 -12.00 14.79 4.74
CA ILE A 293 -13.29 15.29 4.27
C ILE A 293 -14.42 14.58 5.04
N GLY A 294 -15.24 15.38 5.75
CA GLY A 294 -16.31 14.88 6.60
C GLY A 294 -15.86 14.13 7.87
N ASN A 295 -14.56 14.03 8.14
CA ASN A 295 -14.01 13.26 9.26
C ASN A 295 -13.33 14.16 10.31
N PHE A 296 -14.12 14.65 11.25
CA PHE A 296 -13.66 15.53 12.33
C PHE A 296 -12.56 14.94 13.20
N LYS A 297 -12.60 13.63 13.46
CA LYS A 297 -11.62 12.95 14.31
C LYS A 297 -10.23 12.94 13.66
N GLU A 298 -10.16 12.57 12.39
CA GLU A 298 -8.88 12.57 11.65
C GLU A 298 -8.37 13.97 11.40
N SER A 299 -9.25 14.93 11.06
CA SER A 299 -8.89 16.32 10.88
C SER A 299 -8.30 16.92 12.16
N ARG A 300 -8.93 16.69 13.31
CA ARG A 300 -8.42 17.14 14.62
C ARG A 300 -7.07 16.53 14.95
N LYS A 301 -6.90 15.22 14.68
CA LYS A 301 -5.62 14.53 14.89
C LYS A 301 -4.54 15.16 14.04
N THR A 302 -4.79 15.42 12.78
CA THR A 302 -3.83 16.03 11.85
C THR A 302 -3.40 17.42 12.29
N VAL A 303 -4.33 18.29 12.73
CA VAL A 303 -3.96 19.62 13.25
C VAL A 303 -3.03 19.50 14.48
N LEU A 304 -3.31 18.55 15.37
CA LEU A 304 -2.42 18.29 16.52
C LEU A 304 -1.07 17.74 16.10
N ASP A 305 -1.01 16.84 15.12
CA ASP A 305 0.23 16.26 14.58
C ASP A 305 1.09 17.34 13.91
N VAL A 306 0.48 18.27 13.17
CA VAL A 306 1.16 19.47 12.63
C VAL A 306 1.79 20.27 13.75
N PHE A 307 1.04 20.57 14.81
CA PHE A 307 1.59 21.37 15.93
C PHE A 307 2.71 20.63 16.67
N VAL A 308 2.56 19.33 16.92
CA VAL A 308 3.64 18.49 17.47
C VAL A 308 4.90 18.56 16.59
N LYS A 309 4.74 18.48 15.27
CA LYS A 309 5.85 18.59 14.31
C LYS A 309 6.53 19.96 14.40
N VAL A 310 5.76 21.02 14.40
CA VAL A 310 6.27 22.40 14.54
C VAL A 310 7.08 22.56 15.83
N VAL A 311 6.55 22.08 16.97
CA VAL A 311 7.25 22.14 18.27
C VAL A 311 8.54 21.34 18.26
N ARG A 312 8.56 20.15 17.63
CA ARG A 312 9.79 19.35 17.49
C ARG A 312 10.83 20.04 16.61
N MET A 313 10.40 20.63 15.49
CA MET A 313 11.28 21.34 14.55
C MET A 313 11.83 22.64 15.15
N SER A 314 11.11 23.30 16.05
CA SER A 314 11.60 24.46 16.82
C SER A 314 12.66 24.09 17.88
N GLY A 315 12.97 22.79 18.03
CA GLY A 315 13.99 22.31 18.98
C GLY A 315 13.47 22.10 20.41
N GLN A 316 12.19 22.29 20.65
CA GLN A 316 11.61 22.13 21.99
C GLN A 316 11.62 20.65 22.44
N ARG A 317 11.87 20.44 23.73
CA ARG A 317 11.85 19.14 24.39
C ARG A 317 11.05 19.23 25.70
N PRO A 318 10.28 18.19 26.07
CA PRO A 318 9.72 18.05 27.39
C PRO A 318 10.82 17.91 28.46
N VAL A 319 10.43 18.03 29.73
CA VAL A 319 11.34 17.91 30.89
C VAL A 319 12.11 16.59 30.91
N ASP A 320 11.52 15.53 30.38
CA ASP A 320 12.15 14.19 30.28
C ASP A 320 13.15 14.05 29.11
N GLY A 321 13.44 15.14 28.38
CA GLY A 321 14.36 15.16 27.25
C GLY A 321 13.91 14.43 25.98
N ARG A 322 12.78 13.71 26.02
CA ARG A 322 12.24 12.94 24.89
C ARG A 322 11.58 13.86 23.86
N LEU A 323 11.04 13.29 22.80
CA LEU A 323 10.26 14.04 21.81
C LEU A 323 8.85 14.37 22.35
N PHE A 324 8.32 15.52 21.93
CA PHE A 324 6.91 15.85 22.18
C PHE A 324 5.99 14.85 21.48
N THR A 325 4.96 14.43 22.17
CA THR A 325 3.79 13.70 21.63
C THR A 325 2.57 14.58 21.78
N ALA A 326 1.47 14.27 21.10
CA ALA A 326 0.21 15.00 21.25
C ALA A 326 -0.25 15.06 22.72
N ASN A 327 -0.10 13.98 23.49
CA ASN A 327 -0.45 13.95 24.91
C ASN A 327 0.43 14.87 25.77
N LYS A 328 1.75 14.90 25.54
CA LYS A 328 2.66 15.80 26.22
C LYS A 328 2.39 17.26 25.87
N LEU A 329 2.06 17.54 24.61
CA LEU A 329 1.66 18.86 24.14
C LEU A 329 0.38 19.32 24.83
N LEU A 330 -0.65 18.48 24.87
CA LEU A 330 -1.90 18.79 25.57
C LEU A 330 -1.70 18.97 27.09
N ALA A 331 -0.73 18.28 27.69
CA ALA A 331 -0.36 18.50 29.09
C ALA A 331 0.23 19.91 29.32
N VAL A 332 1.06 20.40 28.39
CA VAL A 332 1.56 21.81 28.45
C VAL A 332 0.40 22.80 28.37
N VAL A 333 -0.54 22.57 27.43
CA VAL A 333 -1.74 23.43 27.32
C VAL A 333 -2.57 23.42 28.61
N LYS A 334 -2.79 22.21 29.19
CA LYS A 334 -3.51 22.06 30.47
C LYS A 334 -2.85 22.78 31.66
N GLY A 335 -1.53 22.98 31.62
CA GLY A 335 -0.79 23.72 32.62
C GLY A 335 -0.95 25.25 32.52
N LYS A 336 -1.61 25.79 31.49
CA LYS A 336 -1.84 27.20 31.29
C LYS A 336 -3.13 27.68 31.95
N VAL A 337 -3.32 29.00 32.05
CA VAL A 337 -4.54 29.60 32.60
C VAL A 337 -5.78 29.18 31.76
N GLN A 338 -6.94 29.16 32.41
CA GLN A 338 -8.18 28.64 31.81
C GLN A 338 -8.58 29.35 30.50
N THR A 339 -8.36 30.66 30.41
CA THR A 339 -8.62 31.44 29.19
C THR A 339 -7.78 30.97 28.02
N ALA A 340 -6.48 30.72 28.24
CA ALA A 340 -5.58 30.20 27.20
C ALA A 340 -5.97 28.79 26.77
N GLN A 341 -6.42 27.95 27.72
CA GLN A 341 -6.91 26.58 27.37
C GLN A 341 -8.19 26.66 26.54
N GLN A 342 -9.10 27.56 26.86
CA GLN A 342 -10.35 27.73 26.13
C GLN A 342 -10.08 28.25 24.71
N GLN A 343 -9.23 29.25 24.57
CA GLN A 343 -8.83 29.81 23.29
C GLN A 343 -8.16 28.73 22.38
N PHE A 344 -7.26 27.93 22.95
CA PHE A 344 -6.66 26.80 22.21
C PHE A 344 -7.72 25.83 21.67
N LYS A 345 -8.75 25.50 22.46
CA LYS A 345 -9.82 24.58 22.04
C LYS A 345 -10.65 25.16 20.90
N GLU A 346 -10.97 26.45 20.96
CA GLU A 346 -11.73 27.16 19.92
C GLU A 346 -10.94 27.23 18.62
N GLU A 347 -9.68 27.64 18.67
CA GLU A 347 -8.80 27.69 17.51
C GLU A 347 -8.54 26.30 16.90
N LEU A 348 -8.37 25.27 17.74
CA LEU A 348 -8.26 23.88 17.28
C LEU A 348 -9.53 23.41 16.58
N LEU A 349 -10.70 23.79 17.09
CA LEU A 349 -11.98 23.47 16.47
C LEU A 349 -12.14 24.15 15.10
N ASP A 350 -11.75 25.41 14.99
CA ASP A 350 -11.83 26.16 13.73
C ASP A 350 -10.91 25.57 12.65
N CYS A 351 -9.66 25.26 13.01
CA CYS A 351 -8.74 24.54 12.12
C CYS A 351 -9.31 23.17 11.68
N THR A 352 -9.90 22.43 12.64
CA THR A 352 -10.50 21.13 12.38
C THR A 352 -11.68 21.21 11.42
N LYS A 353 -12.55 22.20 11.60
CA LYS A 353 -13.70 22.45 10.72
C LYS A 353 -13.24 22.73 9.29
N LYS A 354 -12.35 23.71 9.12
CA LYS A 354 -11.82 24.08 7.80
C LYS A 354 -11.17 22.88 7.08
N LEU A 355 -10.41 22.08 7.83
CA LEU A 355 -9.79 20.89 7.26
C LEU A 355 -10.82 19.81 6.87
N SER A 356 -11.86 19.61 7.69
CA SER A 356 -12.92 18.63 7.41
C SER A 356 -13.87 19.05 6.28
N GLU A 357 -13.94 20.33 5.96
CA GLU A 357 -14.68 20.87 4.81
C GLU A 357 -13.96 20.66 3.48
N GLY A 358 -12.68 20.25 3.50
CA GLY A 358 -11.85 20.12 2.28
C GLY A 358 -11.38 21.46 1.70
N ALA A 359 -11.59 22.56 2.43
CA ALA A 359 -11.13 23.90 2.03
C ALA A 359 -9.62 24.07 2.32
N TRP A 360 -8.80 23.30 1.62
CA TRP A 360 -7.38 23.11 1.97
C TRP A 360 -6.52 24.37 1.91
N GLY A 361 -6.77 25.30 0.98
CA GLY A 361 -6.07 26.57 0.91
C GLY A 361 -6.34 27.45 2.13
N ASP A 362 -7.62 27.55 2.54
CA ASP A 362 -8.04 28.28 3.74
C ASP A 362 -7.51 27.57 5.01
N ALA A 363 -7.62 26.22 5.05
CA ALA A 363 -7.12 25.43 6.15
C ALA A 363 -5.60 25.57 6.32
N TYR A 364 -4.83 25.58 5.22
CA TYR A 364 -3.40 25.84 5.24
C TYR A 364 -3.06 27.17 5.90
N SER A 365 -3.71 28.25 5.44
CA SER A 365 -3.47 29.60 5.94
C SER A 365 -3.80 29.72 7.43
N LEU A 366 -4.95 29.16 7.83
CA LEU A 366 -5.41 29.15 9.20
C LEU A 366 -4.49 28.31 10.11
N ILE A 367 -4.15 27.09 9.71
CA ILE A 367 -3.29 26.18 10.49
C ILE A 367 -1.87 26.77 10.63
N LYS A 368 -1.30 27.34 9.56
CA LYS A 368 -0.01 28.04 9.61
C LYS A 368 -0.02 29.17 10.62
N ALA A 369 -1.01 30.06 10.57
CA ALA A 369 -1.15 31.18 11.50
C ALA A 369 -1.37 30.70 12.94
N THR A 370 -2.27 29.75 13.15
CA THR A 370 -2.64 29.22 14.47
C THR A 370 -1.47 28.48 15.12
N THR A 371 -0.76 27.62 14.40
CA THR A 371 0.39 26.88 14.96
C THR A 371 1.59 27.77 15.22
N THR A 372 1.78 28.84 14.45
CA THR A 372 2.76 29.90 14.73
C THR A 372 2.43 30.62 16.02
N LYS A 373 1.17 31.02 16.20
CA LYS A 373 0.68 31.66 17.44
C LYS A 373 0.86 30.72 18.64
N TRP A 374 0.45 29.46 18.55
CA TRP A 374 0.59 28.49 19.63
C TRP A 374 2.06 28.24 20.02
N LEU A 375 2.98 28.25 19.04
CA LEU A 375 4.40 28.11 19.30
C LEU A 375 4.88 29.28 20.19
N ASN A 376 4.43 30.51 19.91
CA ASN A 376 4.75 31.67 20.74
C ASN A 376 4.06 31.62 22.10
N ASP A 377 2.75 31.37 22.17
CA ASP A 377 1.95 31.42 23.38
C ASP A 377 2.34 30.36 24.43
N PHE A 378 2.68 29.17 23.97
CA PHE A 378 2.98 28.05 24.86
C PHE A 378 4.47 27.85 25.10
N PHE A 379 5.34 28.22 24.16
CA PHE A 379 6.78 27.97 24.22
C PHE A 379 7.64 29.22 24.12
N GLN A 380 7.05 30.41 23.94
CA GLN A 380 7.75 31.71 23.78
C GLN A 380 8.80 31.64 22.64
N GLN A 381 8.44 30.99 21.53
CA GLN A 381 9.31 30.78 20.39
C GLN A 381 8.67 31.29 19.10
N LEU A 382 9.50 31.82 18.21
CA LEU A 382 9.12 32.10 16.82
C LEU A 382 9.56 30.93 15.91
N PRO A 383 8.88 30.76 14.76
CA PRO A 383 9.30 29.78 13.78
C PRO A 383 10.76 29.99 13.34
N ASN A 384 11.58 28.95 13.45
CA ASN A 384 12.95 28.94 12.94
C ASN A 384 12.95 28.54 11.44
N GLU A 385 14.13 28.55 10.80
CA GLU A 385 14.29 28.21 9.38
C GLU A 385 13.67 26.85 9.01
N LYS A 386 13.77 25.83 9.88
CA LYS A 386 13.20 24.50 9.65
C LYS A 386 11.67 24.52 9.65
N VAL A 387 11.08 25.28 10.57
CA VAL A 387 9.61 25.45 10.64
C VAL A 387 9.12 26.26 9.45
N MET A 388 9.85 27.30 9.05
CA MET A 388 9.51 28.10 7.86
C MET A 388 9.60 27.28 6.58
N ALA A 389 10.63 26.45 6.42
CA ALA A 389 10.75 25.53 5.28
C ALA A 389 9.60 24.52 5.25
N TYR A 390 9.19 23.99 6.40
CA TYR A 390 8.03 23.09 6.49
C TYR A 390 6.72 23.78 6.13
N TYR A 391 6.52 25.01 6.59
CA TYR A 391 5.33 25.77 6.20
C TYR A 391 5.30 26.04 4.70
N GLY A 392 6.44 26.37 4.10
CA GLY A 392 6.51 26.85 2.71
C GLY A 392 5.99 28.28 2.56
N ASP A 393 6.20 28.87 1.38
CA ASP A 393 5.80 30.26 1.11
C ASP A 393 4.29 30.39 0.89
N ALA A 394 3.71 29.42 0.16
CA ALA A 394 2.29 29.38 -0.19
C ALA A 394 1.75 27.96 -0.13
N PHE A 395 0.43 27.84 -0.13
CA PHE A 395 -0.26 26.57 -0.34
C PHE A 395 0.07 26.00 -1.72
N VAL A 396 0.56 24.77 -1.74
CA VAL A 396 0.81 24.04 -2.98
C VAL A 396 -0.20 22.90 -3.09
N PRO A 397 -1.15 22.94 -4.05
CA PRO A 397 -2.03 21.82 -4.29
C PRO A 397 -1.22 20.60 -4.71
N LEU A 398 -1.39 19.47 -4.03
CA LEU A 398 -0.77 18.18 -4.39
C LEU A 398 -1.47 17.55 -5.61
N ILE A 399 -2.71 17.94 -5.84
CA ILE A 399 -3.48 17.61 -7.03
C ILE A 399 -3.84 18.96 -7.67
N PRO A 400 -3.56 19.19 -8.94
CA PRO A 400 -4.18 20.30 -9.64
C PRO A 400 -5.69 20.07 -9.53
N VAL A 401 -6.38 20.93 -8.81
CA VAL A 401 -7.83 21.02 -8.91
C VAL A 401 -8.09 21.58 -10.31
N ALA A 402 -8.22 20.69 -11.26
CA ALA A 402 -8.87 21.01 -12.51
C ALA A 402 -10.37 21.16 -12.18
N GLU A 403 -10.75 22.28 -11.57
CA GLU A 403 -12.11 22.78 -11.67
C GLU A 403 -12.33 23.22 -13.12
N VAL A 404 -12.68 22.25 -13.93
CA VAL A 404 -13.55 22.51 -15.06
C VAL A 404 -14.88 21.88 -14.64
N GLN A 405 -15.81 22.73 -14.23
CA GLN A 405 -17.22 22.39 -14.16
C GLN A 405 -17.72 22.17 -15.61
N ASP A 406 -17.41 21.00 -16.14
CA ASP A 406 -18.15 20.47 -17.27
C ASP A 406 -19.31 19.65 -16.70
N ALA A 407 -20.52 19.99 -17.12
CA ALA A 407 -21.76 19.30 -16.74
C ALA A 407 -21.77 17.80 -17.14
N ASP A 408 -20.74 17.33 -17.81
CA ASP A 408 -20.54 15.96 -18.30
C ASP A 408 -19.43 15.16 -17.54
N ASN A 409 -18.94 15.63 -16.40
CA ASN A 409 -17.68 15.09 -15.86
C ASN A 409 -17.90 13.92 -14.91
N ILE A 410 -17.76 12.69 -15.44
CA ILE A 410 -17.62 11.48 -14.64
C ILE A 410 -16.24 11.53 -13.93
N ALA A 411 -16.24 11.70 -12.61
CA ALA A 411 -15.03 11.67 -11.81
C ALA A 411 -14.45 10.26 -11.77
N ILE A 412 -13.17 10.12 -12.13
CA ILE A 412 -12.44 8.84 -12.11
C ILE A 412 -11.22 8.99 -11.22
N SER A 413 -11.10 8.13 -10.22
CA SER A 413 -9.92 8.01 -9.38
C SER A 413 -8.89 7.07 -10.01
N ILE A 414 -7.61 7.45 -10.00
CA ILE A 414 -6.52 6.61 -10.52
C ILE A 414 -5.63 6.20 -9.36
N GLY A 415 -5.25 4.92 -9.30
CA GLY A 415 -4.41 4.43 -8.21
C GLY A 415 -3.76 3.08 -8.48
N THR A 416 -2.91 2.64 -7.55
CA THR A 416 -2.31 1.31 -7.63
C THR A 416 -3.26 0.26 -7.04
N VAL A 417 -3.09 -1.01 -7.45
CA VAL A 417 -3.79 -2.15 -6.83
C VAL A 417 -3.60 -2.17 -5.30
N HIS A 418 -2.40 -1.81 -4.82
CA HIS A 418 -2.10 -1.72 -3.39
C HIS A 418 -2.93 -0.66 -2.66
N SER A 419 -3.16 0.49 -3.31
CA SER A 419 -3.93 1.59 -2.69
C SER A 419 -5.43 1.30 -2.61
N VAL A 420 -5.94 0.44 -3.48
CA VAL A 420 -7.37 0.10 -3.54
C VAL A 420 -7.71 -1.24 -2.90
N LYS A 421 -6.73 -1.93 -2.30
CA LYS A 421 -7.00 -3.15 -1.53
C LYS A 421 -7.98 -2.85 -0.40
N GLY A 422 -8.99 -3.70 -0.22
CA GLY A 422 -10.09 -3.50 0.73
C GLY A 422 -11.23 -2.58 0.24
N MET A 423 -11.03 -1.79 -0.82
CA MET A 423 -12.06 -0.91 -1.38
C MET A 423 -13.11 -1.70 -2.21
N THR A 424 -14.24 -1.06 -2.43
CA THR A 424 -15.28 -1.48 -3.37
C THR A 424 -15.48 -0.36 -4.39
N HIS A 425 -15.58 -0.70 -5.67
CA HIS A 425 -15.78 0.25 -6.75
C HIS A 425 -17.13 0.01 -7.45
N CYS A 426 -17.74 1.03 -8.01
CA CYS A 426 -18.88 0.84 -8.92
C CYS A 426 -18.39 0.24 -10.24
N ALA A 427 -17.37 0.86 -10.84
CA ALA A 427 -16.68 0.32 -12.01
C ALA A 427 -15.17 0.36 -11.81
N THR A 428 -14.47 -0.63 -12.36
CA THR A 428 -13.01 -0.70 -12.35
C THR A 428 -12.48 -0.89 -13.76
N MET A 429 -11.55 -0.04 -14.19
CA MET A 429 -10.66 -0.32 -15.32
C MET A 429 -9.29 -0.71 -14.77
N TYR A 430 -8.91 -1.97 -14.98
CA TYR A 430 -7.54 -2.41 -14.71
C TYR A 430 -6.69 -2.12 -15.95
N VAL A 431 -5.62 -1.36 -15.78
CA VAL A 431 -4.67 -1.07 -16.85
C VAL A 431 -3.38 -1.83 -16.59
N GLU A 432 -2.94 -2.61 -17.57
CA GLU A 432 -1.66 -3.30 -17.48
C GLU A 432 -0.51 -2.31 -17.33
N THR A 433 0.40 -2.63 -16.43
CA THR A 433 1.59 -1.83 -16.17
C THR A 433 2.83 -2.71 -16.15
N SER A 434 3.96 -2.17 -16.56
CA SER A 434 5.16 -2.99 -16.65
C SER A 434 5.84 -3.19 -15.30
N TYR A 435 6.21 -4.44 -15.03
CA TYR A 435 7.12 -4.84 -13.96
C TYR A 435 8.29 -5.64 -14.57
N ASN A 436 9.53 -5.29 -14.25
CA ASN A 436 10.73 -5.91 -14.84
C ASN A 436 10.68 -6.06 -16.37
N ASN A 437 10.20 -5.03 -17.07
CA ASN A 437 10.06 -4.96 -18.53
C ASN A 437 9.09 -6.00 -19.12
N LYS A 438 8.06 -6.38 -18.38
CA LYS A 438 6.97 -7.24 -18.84
C LYS A 438 5.65 -6.71 -18.29
N TYR A 439 4.59 -6.82 -19.06
CA TYR A 439 3.22 -6.61 -18.61
C TYR A 439 2.67 -7.82 -17.88
N GLU A 440 1.58 -7.68 -17.15
CA GLU A 440 0.96 -8.77 -16.40
C GLU A 440 0.60 -9.96 -17.31
N SER A 441 0.04 -9.69 -18.48
CA SER A 441 -0.28 -10.73 -19.48
C SER A 441 0.95 -11.48 -19.95
N GLU A 442 2.10 -10.81 -20.11
CA GLU A 442 3.34 -11.45 -20.57
C GLU A 442 3.94 -12.43 -19.54
N TYR A 443 3.61 -12.29 -18.24
CA TYR A 443 4.00 -13.25 -17.22
C TYR A 443 3.16 -14.54 -17.26
N MET A 444 1.98 -14.47 -17.87
CA MET A 444 1.03 -15.57 -17.93
C MET A 444 1.13 -16.36 -19.24
N ILE A 445 2.13 -16.09 -20.07
CA ILE A 445 2.34 -16.73 -21.36
C ILE A 445 3.45 -17.78 -21.25
N GLU A 446 3.28 -18.95 -21.88
CA GLU A 446 4.38 -19.82 -22.21
C GLU A 446 5.33 -19.12 -23.20
N ASP A 447 6.61 -19.15 -22.92
CA ASP A 447 7.66 -18.32 -23.53
C ASP A 447 7.90 -18.67 -25.02
N LYS A 448 7.00 -18.26 -25.91
CA LYS A 448 7.22 -18.28 -27.36
C LYS A 448 7.46 -16.86 -27.87
N ALA A 449 8.64 -16.33 -27.54
CA ALA A 449 9.03 -15.02 -28.03
C ALA A 449 9.54 -15.11 -29.48
N THR A 450 9.01 -14.25 -30.35
CA THR A 450 9.52 -14.05 -31.71
C THR A 450 10.45 -12.84 -31.77
N GLY A 451 11.58 -12.96 -32.46
CA GLY A 451 12.59 -11.90 -32.58
C GLY A 451 13.85 -12.08 -31.72
N ARG A 452 14.89 -11.31 -32.00
CA ARG A 452 16.18 -11.34 -31.29
C ARG A 452 16.48 -10.00 -30.61
N GLY A 453 17.12 -10.03 -29.46
CA GLY A 453 17.61 -8.84 -28.77
C GLY A 453 16.48 -7.96 -28.19
N ARG A 454 16.64 -6.62 -28.26
CA ARG A 454 15.68 -5.63 -27.72
C ARG A 454 14.33 -5.57 -28.44
N ASN A 455 14.25 -6.16 -29.64
CA ASN A 455 13.04 -6.21 -30.47
C ASN A 455 12.26 -7.51 -30.30
N LYS A 456 12.41 -8.20 -29.20
CA LYS A 456 11.69 -9.44 -28.89
C LYS A 456 10.23 -9.10 -28.59
N VAL A 457 9.33 -9.42 -29.51
CA VAL A 457 7.88 -9.27 -29.34
C VAL A 457 7.32 -10.54 -28.74
N ARG A 458 6.55 -10.40 -27.67
CA ARG A 458 5.77 -11.48 -27.07
C ARG A 458 4.31 -11.21 -27.37
N THR A 459 3.59 -12.25 -27.75
CA THR A 459 2.14 -12.18 -27.98
C THR A 459 1.43 -13.09 -27.00
N VAL A 460 0.27 -12.71 -26.55
CA VAL A 460 -0.56 -13.56 -25.70
C VAL A 460 -0.96 -14.79 -26.52
N THR A 461 -0.43 -15.95 -26.18
CA THR A 461 -0.71 -17.21 -26.86
C THR A 461 -1.71 -18.07 -26.10
N SER A 462 -1.96 -17.76 -24.84
CA SER A 462 -2.88 -18.49 -23.98
C SER A 462 -3.79 -17.53 -23.24
N PRO A 463 -5.10 -17.70 -23.35
CA PRO A 463 -6.07 -16.78 -22.77
C PRO A 463 -6.21 -17.01 -21.26
N PHE A 464 -5.28 -16.48 -20.48
CA PHE A 464 -5.27 -16.62 -19.02
C PHE A 464 -6.54 -16.10 -18.32
N LEU A 465 -7.35 -15.30 -19.01
CA LEU A 465 -8.67 -14.85 -18.55
C LEU A 465 -9.81 -15.81 -18.89
N MET A 466 -9.50 -16.94 -19.53
CA MET A 466 -10.46 -17.98 -19.89
C MET A 466 -10.02 -19.39 -19.44
N GLN A 467 -8.79 -19.53 -18.99
CA GLN A 467 -8.22 -20.79 -18.56
C GLN A 467 -7.47 -20.62 -17.24
N ASP A 468 -7.53 -21.66 -16.44
CA ASP A 468 -6.77 -21.73 -15.20
C ASP A 468 -5.31 -22.08 -15.48
N LEU A 469 -4.49 -21.05 -15.62
CA LEU A 469 -3.05 -21.20 -15.82
C LEU A 469 -2.32 -21.10 -14.48
N GLN A 470 -1.58 -22.15 -14.15
CA GLN A 470 -0.74 -22.12 -12.98
C GLN A 470 0.51 -21.29 -13.23
N PRO A 471 0.90 -20.42 -12.28
CA PRO A 471 2.07 -19.57 -12.46
C PRO A 471 3.36 -20.42 -12.41
N ASN A 472 4.22 -20.25 -13.40
CA ASN A 472 5.51 -20.92 -13.49
C ASN A 472 6.66 -20.15 -12.82
N SER A 473 6.38 -19.01 -12.22
CA SER A 473 7.36 -18.15 -11.56
C SER A 473 6.73 -17.29 -10.47
N LYS A 474 7.57 -16.79 -9.55
CA LYS A 474 7.14 -15.85 -8.50
C LYS A 474 6.50 -14.58 -9.08
N ASN A 475 7.03 -14.07 -10.18
CA ASN A 475 6.49 -12.89 -10.85
C ASN A 475 5.12 -13.17 -11.49
N ALA A 476 4.94 -14.35 -12.08
CA ALA A 476 3.64 -14.76 -12.63
C ALA A 476 2.59 -14.92 -11.50
N ALA A 477 2.97 -15.51 -10.37
CA ALA A 477 2.08 -15.60 -9.21
C ALA A 477 1.69 -14.21 -8.67
N MET A 478 2.63 -13.28 -8.62
CA MET A 478 2.35 -11.92 -8.20
C MET A 478 1.46 -11.18 -9.20
N ALA A 479 1.71 -11.28 -10.51
CA ALA A 479 0.86 -10.72 -11.55
C ALA A 479 -0.58 -11.24 -11.43
N LYS A 480 -0.74 -12.55 -11.21
CA LYS A 480 -2.04 -13.19 -11.00
C LYS A 480 -2.77 -12.63 -9.77
N ARG A 481 -2.07 -12.43 -8.65
CA ARG A 481 -2.64 -11.80 -7.44
C ARG A 481 -3.03 -10.33 -7.67
N MET A 482 -2.22 -9.56 -8.39
CA MET A 482 -2.55 -8.17 -8.71
C MET A 482 -3.83 -8.07 -9.55
N LEU A 483 -3.94 -8.91 -10.58
CA LEU A 483 -5.16 -9.00 -11.38
C LEU A 483 -6.35 -9.47 -10.53
N TYR A 484 -6.18 -10.49 -9.68
CA TYR A 484 -7.22 -10.96 -8.77
C TYR A 484 -7.75 -9.84 -7.88
N VAL A 485 -6.87 -9.10 -7.22
CA VAL A 485 -7.26 -7.97 -6.36
C VAL A 485 -7.96 -6.90 -7.17
N GLY A 486 -7.42 -6.46 -8.30
CA GLY A 486 -8.03 -5.41 -9.12
C GLY A 486 -9.38 -5.81 -9.70
N PHE A 487 -9.50 -7.04 -10.22
CA PHE A 487 -10.73 -7.55 -10.82
C PHE A 487 -11.82 -7.85 -9.81
N SER A 488 -11.47 -8.08 -8.55
CA SER A 488 -12.45 -8.31 -7.48
C SER A 488 -12.99 -7.02 -6.82
N ARG A 489 -12.65 -5.83 -7.36
CA ARG A 489 -13.12 -4.55 -6.79
C ARG A 489 -14.49 -4.09 -7.29
N PRO A 490 -14.85 -4.23 -8.59
CA PRO A 490 -16.09 -3.67 -9.11
C PRO A 490 -17.34 -4.41 -8.64
N THR A 491 -18.42 -3.63 -8.53
CA THR A 491 -19.77 -4.15 -8.28
C THR A 491 -20.56 -4.32 -9.58
N HIS A 492 -20.25 -3.54 -10.63
CA HIS A 492 -21.03 -3.50 -11.86
C HIS A 492 -20.21 -3.72 -13.13
N LEU A 493 -19.14 -2.99 -13.34
CA LEU A 493 -18.39 -2.98 -14.58
C LEU A 493 -16.91 -3.28 -14.37
N LEU A 494 -16.42 -4.29 -15.07
CA LEU A 494 -15.00 -4.61 -15.20
C LEU A 494 -14.51 -4.30 -16.62
N CYS A 495 -13.53 -3.41 -16.72
CA CYS A 495 -12.74 -3.18 -17.93
C CYS A 495 -11.30 -3.63 -17.68
N TYR A 496 -10.70 -4.26 -18.66
CA TYR A 496 -9.28 -4.60 -18.69
C TYR A 496 -8.63 -3.94 -19.89
N ALA A 497 -7.66 -3.07 -19.65
CA ALA A 497 -6.98 -2.31 -20.70
C ALA A 497 -5.58 -2.90 -20.95
N SER A 498 -5.30 -3.29 -22.19
CA SER A 498 -4.06 -3.93 -22.62
C SER A 498 -3.61 -3.43 -23.98
N GLU A 499 -2.31 -3.52 -24.25
CA GLU A 499 -1.75 -3.10 -25.54
C GLU A 499 -2.11 -4.10 -26.64
N LYS A 500 -2.68 -3.60 -27.76
CA LYS A 500 -3.20 -4.44 -28.85
C LYS A 500 -2.14 -5.40 -29.41
N ARG A 501 -0.87 -5.00 -29.48
CA ARG A 501 0.22 -5.86 -30.01
C ARG A 501 0.44 -7.15 -29.23
N LEU A 502 -0.04 -7.22 -27.97
CA LEU A 502 0.10 -8.42 -27.13
C LEU A 502 -0.91 -9.50 -27.48
N TRP A 503 -1.98 -9.18 -28.21
CA TRP A 503 -3.11 -10.07 -28.45
C TRP A 503 -3.16 -10.52 -29.91
N LYS A 504 -3.44 -11.79 -30.12
CA LYS A 504 -3.71 -12.37 -31.43
C LYS A 504 -5.20 -12.39 -31.71
N ASP A 505 -5.57 -12.28 -32.98
CA ASP A 505 -6.98 -12.23 -33.41
C ASP A 505 -7.75 -13.50 -33.02
N ASP A 506 -7.13 -14.68 -33.10
CA ASP A 506 -7.73 -15.95 -32.69
C ASP A 506 -8.04 -15.97 -31.17
N VAL A 507 -7.16 -15.42 -30.34
CA VAL A 507 -7.37 -15.30 -28.89
C VAL A 507 -8.49 -14.30 -28.60
N LEU A 508 -8.54 -13.16 -29.33
CA LEU A 508 -9.60 -12.17 -29.18
C LEU A 508 -10.97 -12.78 -29.51
N GLN A 509 -11.08 -13.56 -30.58
CA GLN A 509 -12.32 -14.25 -30.94
C GLN A 509 -12.75 -15.26 -29.84
N MET A 510 -11.81 -15.95 -29.23
CA MET A 510 -12.12 -16.85 -28.10
C MET A 510 -12.62 -16.06 -26.87
N MET A 511 -12.05 -14.87 -26.61
CA MET A 511 -12.48 -13.98 -25.51
C MET A 511 -13.92 -13.51 -25.70
N GLU A 512 -14.30 -13.14 -26.93
CA GLU A 512 -15.68 -12.75 -27.26
C GLU A 512 -16.66 -13.91 -27.00
N ASN A 513 -16.28 -15.12 -27.38
CA ASN A 513 -17.12 -16.32 -27.17
C ASN A 513 -17.41 -16.62 -25.68
N VAL A 514 -16.56 -16.17 -24.77
CA VAL A 514 -16.78 -16.33 -23.32
C VAL A 514 -17.29 -15.06 -22.62
N GLY A 515 -17.83 -14.11 -23.41
CA GLY A 515 -18.56 -12.96 -22.90
C GLY A 515 -17.73 -11.70 -22.61
N TRP A 516 -16.52 -11.61 -23.20
CA TRP A 516 -15.81 -10.34 -23.23
C TRP A 516 -16.27 -9.50 -24.43
N LYS A 517 -16.47 -8.22 -24.22
CA LYS A 517 -16.67 -7.25 -25.30
C LYS A 517 -15.33 -6.58 -25.58
N ILE A 518 -14.88 -6.70 -26.84
CA ILE A 518 -13.60 -6.13 -27.26
C ILE A 518 -13.84 -4.77 -27.90
N GLU A 519 -13.16 -3.76 -27.40
CA GLU A 519 -13.22 -2.40 -27.92
C GLU A 519 -11.81 -1.92 -28.24
N ILE A 520 -11.65 -1.29 -29.40
CA ILE A 520 -10.40 -0.65 -29.80
C ILE A 520 -10.49 0.83 -29.40
N VAL A 521 -9.46 1.31 -28.69
CA VAL A 521 -9.39 2.68 -28.19
C VAL A 521 -8.86 3.63 -29.26
#